data_ed23714abc5f1395220ed55b52d881fb
#
_entry.id   ed23714abc5f1395220ed55b52d881fb
#
_cell.length_a   1.000
_cell.length_b   1.000
_cell.length_c   1.000
_cell.angle_alpha   90.00
_cell.angle_beta   90.00
_cell.angle_gamma   90.00
#
_symmetry.space_group_name_H-M   'P 1'
#
loop_
_entity.id
_entity.type
_entity.pdbx_description
1 polymer ?
#
loop_
_entity_poly.entity_id
_entity_poly.type
_entity_poly.pdbx_seq_one_letter_code
_entity_poly.pdbx_strand_id
1 'polypeptide(L)'
;MAPGLDLPEGVRAPVPPRTPWVGDILDSAAWAVAPDLPGADAEAAEVYGLEPAHSVIVLMVDGLGMVPLEKRLGYAPTLRNLASSPTRAQTCSPSTTAAALTTFTTGALPGQTSMVGYSVKHGKSSMTLLNFAPEVDPFSWQPVPTKFETFSDAGLDIQLITNPKFVGSGLTAAAFRGAKFVGRESLRERFDASLDLVRKGAAMQVVYWSDIDHVGHHFGPSSPQWSGALEEFDRELGVFLSRLPANVSVLMTADHGMVDVEERTDIAEVPALRQDVSMIAGEGRAVHLHARPGRGRQVVDAWSDYLGDRAWVVPQAQLPDLIGPGLGVARVGDAMVLMKD
;
A
#
# COMPACT_ATOMS: atom_id res chain seq x y z
N MET A 1 12.39 0.10 -28.11
CA MET A 1 11.31 -0.33 -27.20
C MET A 1 11.72 -1.70 -26.68
N ALA A 2 12.01 -1.83 -25.36
CA ALA A 2 12.15 -3.14 -24.75
C ALA A 2 10.83 -3.90 -24.97
N PRO A 3 10.84 -5.24 -25.22
CA PRO A 3 9.63 -6.01 -25.26
C PRO A 3 8.93 -5.81 -23.92
N GLY A 4 7.71 -5.27 -23.95
CA GLY A 4 6.89 -5.12 -22.75
C GLY A 4 6.78 -6.46 -22.04
N LEU A 5 6.81 -6.46 -20.71
CA LEU A 5 6.44 -7.63 -19.94
C LEU A 5 5.07 -8.09 -20.45
N ASP A 6 4.99 -9.34 -20.90
CA ASP A 6 3.72 -9.99 -21.19
C ASP A 6 3.06 -10.29 -19.84
N LEU A 7 2.45 -9.23 -19.27
CA LEU A 7 1.79 -9.32 -17.97
C LEU A 7 0.46 -10.03 -18.19
N PRO A 8 0.08 -10.95 -17.33
CA PRO A 8 -1.17 -11.69 -17.47
C PRO A 8 -2.40 -10.80 -17.33
N GLU A 9 -3.52 -11.36 -17.74
CA GLU A 9 -4.82 -10.71 -17.59
C GLU A 9 -5.06 -10.29 -16.15
N GLY A 10 -5.32 -9.01 -15.92
CA GLY A 10 -5.53 -8.41 -14.60
C GLY A 10 -4.29 -7.87 -13.90
N VAL A 11 -3.08 -8.19 -14.36
CA VAL A 11 -1.84 -7.55 -13.88
C VAL A 11 -1.47 -6.40 -14.82
N ARG A 12 -1.23 -5.23 -14.26
CA ARG A 12 -0.86 -4.06 -15.04
C ARG A 12 0.53 -3.58 -14.63
N ALA A 13 1.27 -3.08 -15.61
CA ALA A 13 2.51 -2.35 -15.37
C ALA A 13 2.26 -1.08 -14.53
N PRO A 14 3.30 -0.43 -13.98
CA PRO A 14 3.18 0.85 -13.28
C PRO A 14 2.28 1.81 -14.06
N VAL A 15 1.35 2.41 -13.35
CA VAL A 15 0.20 3.10 -13.91
C VAL A 15 0.63 4.33 -14.72
N PRO A 16 0.14 4.51 -15.94
CA PRO A 16 0.29 5.78 -16.65
C PRO A 16 -0.43 6.89 -15.86
N PRO A 17 0.02 8.16 -15.94
CA PRO A 17 -0.75 9.30 -15.45
C PRO A 17 -2.20 9.21 -15.97
N ARG A 18 -3.21 9.44 -15.08
CA ARG A 18 -4.66 9.42 -15.37
C ARG A 18 -5.38 8.07 -15.22
N THR A 19 -4.74 6.99 -14.78
CA THR A 19 -5.48 5.82 -14.29
C THR A 19 -5.65 5.99 -12.79
N PRO A 20 -6.86 5.80 -12.21
CA PRO A 20 -7.05 5.90 -10.76
C PRO A 20 -6.08 4.97 -10.03
N TRP A 21 -5.26 5.49 -9.14
CA TRP A 21 -4.30 4.72 -8.39
C TRP A 21 -4.04 5.29 -7.00
N VAL A 22 -3.45 4.51 -6.11
CA VAL A 22 -3.24 4.89 -4.72
C VAL A 22 -2.39 6.15 -4.55
N GLY A 23 -1.50 6.44 -5.50
CA GLY A 23 -0.54 7.54 -5.40
C GLY A 23 -1.10 8.93 -5.71
N ASP A 24 -2.31 9.06 -6.29
CA ASP A 24 -2.94 10.35 -6.59
C ASP A 24 -4.05 10.75 -5.60
N ILE A 25 -4.37 9.87 -4.65
CA ILE A 25 -5.45 10.08 -3.70
C ILE A 25 -5.24 11.32 -2.82
N LEU A 26 -4.02 11.53 -2.32
CA LEU A 26 -3.73 12.71 -1.49
C LEU A 26 -3.73 14.00 -2.31
N ASP A 27 -3.30 13.97 -3.57
CA ASP A 27 -3.33 15.12 -4.48
C ASP A 27 -4.77 15.51 -4.82
N SER A 28 -5.63 14.51 -5.05
CA SER A 28 -7.07 14.74 -5.27
C SER A 28 -7.78 15.30 -4.03
N ALA A 29 -7.46 14.77 -2.84
CA ALA A 29 -7.99 15.26 -1.57
C ALA A 29 -7.51 16.70 -1.25
N ALA A 30 -6.25 17.02 -1.58
CA ALA A 30 -5.70 18.35 -1.43
C ALA A 30 -6.42 19.37 -2.34
N TRP A 31 -6.74 19.00 -3.58
CA TRP A 31 -7.50 19.87 -4.47
C TRP A 31 -8.88 20.23 -3.90
N ALA A 32 -9.56 19.30 -3.30
CA ALA A 32 -10.91 19.55 -2.75
C ALA A 32 -10.92 20.59 -1.61
N VAL A 33 -9.82 20.75 -0.87
CA VAL A 33 -9.72 21.71 0.25
C VAL A 33 -8.86 22.92 -0.06
N ALA A 34 -7.96 22.82 -1.03
CA ALA A 34 -7.00 23.88 -1.39
C ALA A 34 -6.60 23.74 -2.88
N PRO A 35 -7.49 24.11 -3.83
CA PRO A 35 -7.30 23.84 -5.26
C PRO A 35 -6.06 24.51 -5.87
N ASP A 36 -5.59 25.60 -5.29
CA ASP A 36 -4.40 26.34 -5.75
C ASP A 36 -3.09 25.83 -5.09
N LEU A 37 -3.16 24.79 -4.24
CA LEU A 37 -1.99 24.27 -3.57
C LEU A 37 -1.07 23.55 -4.57
N PRO A 38 0.26 23.77 -4.54
CA PRO A 38 1.19 23.00 -5.34
C PRO A 38 1.07 21.50 -5.09
N GLY A 39 0.80 20.72 -6.14
CA GLY A 39 0.57 19.28 -6.05
C GLY A 39 -0.89 18.88 -5.89
N ALA A 40 -1.82 19.81 -5.73
CA ALA A 40 -3.26 19.52 -5.83
C ALA A 40 -3.62 19.15 -7.28
N ASP A 41 -4.43 18.09 -7.46
CA ASP A 41 -4.76 17.54 -8.78
C ASP A 41 -6.28 17.52 -9.02
N ALA A 42 -6.73 18.43 -9.90
CA ALA A 42 -8.12 18.55 -10.29
C ALA A 42 -8.60 17.36 -11.14
N GLU A 43 -7.76 16.82 -12.02
CA GLU A 43 -8.13 15.68 -12.87
C GLU A 43 -8.32 14.42 -12.00
N ALA A 44 -7.44 14.20 -11.03
CA ALA A 44 -7.59 13.12 -10.06
C ALA A 44 -8.84 13.31 -9.19
N ALA A 45 -9.13 14.53 -8.75
CA ALA A 45 -10.33 14.84 -7.96
C ALA A 45 -11.61 14.54 -8.74
N GLU A 46 -11.67 14.89 -10.02
CA GLU A 46 -12.80 14.57 -10.91
C GLU A 46 -13.00 13.05 -11.02
N VAL A 47 -11.92 12.28 -11.18
CA VAL A 47 -11.95 10.80 -11.27
C VAL A 47 -12.55 10.17 -9.99
N TYR A 48 -12.27 10.74 -8.82
CA TYR A 48 -12.82 10.27 -7.55
C TYR A 48 -14.16 10.93 -7.18
N GLY A 49 -14.69 11.80 -8.03
CA GLY A 49 -15.96 12.49 -7.78
C GLY A 49 -15.88 13.44 -6.58
N LEU A 50 -14.70 14.01 -6.30
CA LEU A 50 -14.53 14.99 -5.21
C LEU A 50 -14.98 16.36 -5.68
N GLU A 51 -15.78 16.99 -4.84
CA GLU A 51 -16.19 18.40 -4.96
C GLU A 51 -15.43 19.25 -3.95
N PRO A 52 -15.33 20.56 -4.15
CA PRO A 52 -14.77 21.47 -3.15
C PRO A 52 -15.43 21.29 -1.78
N ALA A 53 -14.64 21.11 -0.75
CA ALA A 53 -15.09 20.80 0.60
C ALA A 53 -14.35 21.64 1.65
N HIS A 54 -14.94 21.79 2.83
CA HIS A 54 -14.27 22.42 3.97
C HIS A 54 -13.20 21.50 4.58
N SER A 55 -13.45 20.21 4.55
CA SER A 55 -12.53 19.19 5.06
C SER A 55 -12.66 17.90 4.25
N VAL A 56 -11.54 17.21 4.02
CA VAL A 56 -11.51 15.88 3.43
C VAL A 56 -10.88 14.90 4.40
N ILE A 57 -11.55 13.78 4.60
CA ILE A 57 -11.07 12.65 5.41
C ILE A 57 -10.78 11.48 4.49
N VAL A 58 -9.51 11.08 4.38
CA VAL A 58 -9.12 9.87 3.67
C VAL A 58 -9.08 8.71 4.66
N LEU A 59 -9.95 7.72 4.47
CA LEU A 59 -9.93 6.47 5.22
C LEU A 59 -9.06 5.45 4.48
N MET A 60 -7.90 5.17 5.00
CA MET A 60 -7.00 4.12 4.53
C MET A 60 -7.23 2.86 5.35
N VAL A 61 -7.85 1.84 4.74
CA VAL A 61 -8.18 0.58 5.40
C VAL A 61 -7.30 -0.53 4.85
N ASP A 62 -6.29 -0.89 5.62
CA ASP A 62 -5.27 -1.87 5.25
C ASP A 62 -5.89 -3.23 4.88
N GLY A 63 -5.46 -3.78 3.74
CA GLY A 63 -5.90 -5.08 3.25
C GLY A 63 -7.33 -5.16 2.72
N LEU A 64 -8.13 -4.07 2.78
CA LEU A 64 -9.52 -4.04 2.33
C LEU A 64 -9.62 -3.68 0.83
N GLY A 65 -8.95 -4.43 -0.02
CA GLY A 65 -9.10 -4.27 -1.46
C GLY A 65 -10.49 -4.64 -1.97
N MET A 66 -10.83 -4.14 -3.18
CA MET A 66 -12.17 -4.32 -3.77
C MET A 66 -12.56 -5.79 -3.96
N VAL A 67 -11.61 -6.65 -4.36
CA VAL A 67 -11.93 -8.07 -4.66
C VAL A 67 -12.44 -8.84 -3.43
N PRO A 68 -11.76 -8.82 -2.26
CA PRO A 68 -12.30 -9.45 -1.06
C PRO A 68 -13.55 -8.73 -0.53
N LEU A 69 -13.64 -7.40 -0.63
CA LEU A 69 -14.79 -6.64 -0.20
C LEU A 69 -16.07 -7.04 -0.98
N GLU A 70 -16.00 -7.08 -2.31
CA GLU A 70 -17.16 -7.44 -3.18
C GLU A 70 -17.72 -8.82 -2.84
N LYS A 71 -16.86 -9.77 -2.48
CA LYS A 71 -17.30 -11.12 -2.05
C LYS A 71 -18.02 -11.13 -0.69
N ARG A 72 -17.92 -10.04 0.08
CA ARG A 72 -18.40 -9.94 1.47
C ARG A 72 -19.31 -8.74 1.74
N LEU A 73 -19.77 -8.03 0.74
CA LEU A 73 -20.72 -6.89 0.88
C LEU A 73 -22.01 -7.24 1.62
N GLY A 74 -22.38 -8.52 1.72
CA GLY A 74 -23.49 -8.98 2.55
C GLY A 74 -23.31 -8.69 4.05
N TYR A 75 -22.08 -8.60 4.52
CA TYR A 75 -21.73 -8.30 5.92
C TYR A 75 -21.50 -6.80 6.18
N ALA A 76 -21.55 -5.97 5.15
CA ALA A 76 -21.16 -4.57 5.22
C ALA A 76 -22.19 -3.67 4.51
N PRO A 77 -23.38 -3.46 5.10
CA PRO A 77 -24.46 -2.69 4.48
C PRO A 77 -24.10 -1.22 4.22
N THR A 78 -23.29 -0.58 5.07
CA THR A 78 -22.80 0.79 4.87
C THR A 78 -21.91 0.85 3.65
N LEU A 79 -20.89 -0.02 3.59
CA LEU A 79 -19.97 -0.11 2.46
C LEU A 79 -20.69 -0.51 1.16
N ARG A 80 -21.64 -1.41 1.22
CA ARG A 80 -22.46 -1.79 0.06
C ARG A 80 -23.19 -0.59 -0.55
N ASN A 81 -23.71 0.30 0.29
CA ASN A 81 -24.39 1.50 -0.18
C ASN A 81 -23.39 2.50 -0.79
N LEU A 82 -22.21 2.67 -0.17
CA LEU A 82 -21.14 3.54 -0.69
C LEU A 82 -20.53 2.96 -1.98
N ALA A 83 -20.32 1.66 -2.05
CA ALA A 83 -19.73 0.97 -3.18
C ALA A 83 -20.72 0.68 -4.33
N SER A 84 -21.86 1.35 -4.40
CA SER A 84 -22.81 1.20 -5.49
C SER A 84 -22.24 1.61 -6.86
N SER A 85 -21.25 2.49 -6.89
CA SER A 85 -20.47 2.89 -8.09
C SER A 85 -19.04 3.24 -7.68
N PRO A 86 -18.20 2.26 -7.30
CA PRO A 86 -16.85 2.55 -6.81
C PRO A 86 -15.91 2.89 -7.95
N THR A 87 -15.04 3.86 -7.74
CA THR A 87 -13.89 4.06 -8.59
C THR A 87 -12.85 2.98 -8.29
N ARG A 88 -12.47 2.19 -9.30
CA ARG A 88 -11.46 1.14 -9.13
C ARG A 88 -10.08 1.74 -9.27
N ALA A 89 -9.45 2.07 -8.15
CA ALA A 89 -8.07 2.49 -8.11
C ALA A 89 -7.11 1.29 -8.05
N GLN A 90 -5.95 1.43 -8.66
CA GLN A 90 -4.88 0.45 -8.60
C GLN A 90 -3.93 0.78 -7.45
N THR A 91 -3.29 -0.23 -6.90
CA THR A 91 -2.14 -0.06 -6.03
C THR A 91 -0.82 -0.29 -6.79
N CYS A 92 0.31 -0.21 -6.11
CA CYS A 92 1.63 -0.47 -6.69
C CYS A 92 1.96 -1.98 -6.73
N SER A 93 3.07 -2.32 -7.37
CA SER A 93 3.66 -3.66 -7.34
C SER A 93 5.03 -3.61 -6.65
N PRO A 94 5.32 -4.55 -5.69
CA PRO A 94 4.38 -5.47 -5.07
C PRO A 94 3.35 -4.73 -4.21
N SER A 95 2.15 -5.29 -4.12
CA SER A 95 1.03 -4.70 -3.36
C SER A 95 1.09 -5.13 -1.89
N THR A 96 2.05 -4.59 -1.16
CA THR A 96 2.28 -4.84 0.28
C THR A 96 2.32 -3.52 1.03
N THR A 97 1.91 -3.52 2.29
CA THR A 97 1.75 -2.32 3.14
C THR A 97 2.89 -1.32 3.01
N ALA A 98 4.16 -1.77 3.12
CA ALA A 98 5.30 -0.85 3.08
C ALA A 98 5.44 -0.14 1.72
N ALA A 99 5.28 -0.87 0.61
CA ALA A 99 5.34 -0.31 -0.74
C ALA A 99 4.12 0.58 -1.03
N ALA A 100 2.93 0.08 -0.75
CA ALA A 100 1.68 0.75 -1.10
C ALA A 100 1.42 2.02 -0.26
N LEU A 101 1.65 1.99 1.05
CA LEU A 101 1.54 3.19 1.89
C LEU A 101 2.57 4.25 1.52
N THR A 102 3.80 3.83 1.15
CA THR A 102 4.78 4.81 0.68
C THR A 102 4.40 5.40 -0.68
N THR A 103 3.86 4.58 -1.60
CA THR A 103 3.31 5.07 -2.87
C THR A 103 2.14 6.04 -2.64
N PHE A 104 1.22 5.71 -1.74
CA PHE A 104 0.11 6.57 -1.33
C PHE A 104 0.59 7.95 -0.84
N THR A 105 1.63 7.95 -0.01
CA THR A 105 2.10 9.19 0.63
C THR A 105 3.09 10.00 -0.20
N THR A 106 3.71 9.41 -1.23
CA THR A 106 4.70 10.10 -2.07
C THR A 106 4.22 10.37 -3.50
N GLY A 107 3.24 9.59 -3.99
CA GLY A 107 2.90 9.55 -5.42
C GLY A 107 3.99 8.91 -6.29
N ALA A 108 4.98 8.25 -5.68
CA ALA A 108 6.10 7.64 -6.39
C ALA A 108 6.05 6.11 -6.33
N LEU A 109 6.61 5.47 -7.35
CA LEU A 109 6.63 4.01 -7.47
C LEU A 109 7.69 3.37 -6.53
N PRO A 110 7.54 2.10 -6.15
CA PRO A 110 8.46 1.41 -5.23
C PRO A 110 9.92 1.43 -5.65
N GLY A 111 10.22 1.38 -6.95
CA GLY A 111 11.59 1.51 -7.46
C GLY A 111 12.23 2.86 -7.12
N GLN A 112 11.44 3.93 -7.10
CA GLN A 112 11.90 5.28 -6.75
C GLN A 112 12.06 5.45 -5.23
N THR A 113 11.12 4.92 -4.45
CA THR A 113 11.09 5.05 -3.00
C THR A 113 11.99 4.07 -2.27
N SER A 114 12.47 3.02 -2.94
CA SER A 114 13.20 1.88 -2.34
C SER A 114 12.36 1.04 -1.35
N MET A 115 11.05 1.29 -1.26
CA MET A 115 10.11 0.52 -0.44
C MET A 115 9.48 -0.57 -1.31
N VAL A 116 10.26 -1.61 -1.61
CA VAL A 116 10.00 -2.58 -2.70
C VAL A 116 9.37 -3.89 -2.25
N GLY A 117 8.91 -4.02 -1.02
CA GLY A 117 8.28 -5.24 -0.50
C GLY A 117 8.17 -5.22 1.02
N TYR A 118 7.82 -6.36 1.62
CA TYR A 118 7.77 -6.52 3.08
C TYR A 118 9.17 -6.54 3.70
N SER A 119 10.09 -7.28 3.10
CA SER A 119 11.48 -7.36 3.54
C SER A 119 12.46 -7.21 2.38
N VAL A 120 13.67 -6.80 2.70
CA VAL A 120 14.76 -6.59 1.74
C VAL A 120 16.05 -7.15 2.29
N LYS A 121 17.01 -7.45 1.40
CA LYS A 121 18.36 -7.81 1.82
C LYS A 121 19.06 -6.61 2.45
N HIS A 122 19.62 -6.83 3.64
CA HIS A 122 20.47 -5.90 4.34
C HIS A 122 21.73 -6.61 4.85
N GLY A 123 22.88 -6.36 4.21
CA GLY A 123 24.11 -7.08 4.52
C GLY A 123 23.99 -8.60 4.31
N LYS A 124 24.12 -9.37 5.39
CA LYS A 124 24.01 -10.84 5.39
C LYS A 124 22.65 -11.34 5.90
N SER A 125 21.72 -10.45 6.23
CA SER A 125 20.38 -10.76 6.76
C SER A 125 19.28 -10.08 5.94
N SER A 126 18.03 -10.42 6.19
CA SER A 126 16.87 -9.65 5.74
C SER A 126 16.48 -8.60 6.77
N MET A 127 15.95 -7.48 6.30
CA MET A 127 15.39 -6.40 7.12
C MET A 127 13.95 -6.17 6.71
N THR A 128 13.02 -6.06 7.67
CA THR A 128 11.64 -5.68 7.36
C THR A 128 11.53 -4.17 7.15
N LEU A 129 10.78 -3.77 6.14
CA LEU A 129 10.53 -2.35 5.86
C LEU A 129 9.42 -1.74 6.75
N LEU A 130 8.86 -2.54 7.67
CA LEU A 130 7.98 -2.02 8.71
C LEU A 130 8.77 -1.39 9.88
N ASN A 131 9.87 -2.03 10.29
CA ASN A 131 10.61 -1.62 11.50
C ASN A 131 12.01 -1.09 11.20
N PHE A 132 12.63 -1.51 10.11
CA PHE A 132 14.02 -1.27 9.75
C PHE A 132 15.02 -1.85 10.78
N ALA A 133 16.26 -2.01 10.37
CA ALA A 133 17.35 -2.31 11.30
C ALA A 133 17.78 -1.02 12.01
N PRO A 134 18.21 -1.07 13.27
CA PRO A 134 18.53 0.13 14.06
C PRO A 134 19.60 1.05 13.44
N GLU A 135 20.51 0.48 12.65
CA GLU A 135 21.58 1.22 11.97
C GLU A 135 21.15 1.84 10.64
N VAL A 136 19.94 1.57 10.16
CA VAL A 136 19.40 2.07 8.91
C VAL A 136 18.52 3.28 9.17
N ASP A 137 18.90 4.41 8.60
CA ASP A 137 18.09 5.61 8.63
C ASP A 137 16.96 5.54 7.59
N PRO A 138 15.68 5.49 8.00
CA PRO A 138 14.55 5.44 7.08
C PRO A 138 14.44 6.64 6.13
N PHE A 139 14.95 7.81 6.53
CA PHE A 139 14.93 9.02 5.69
C PHE A 139 15.91 8.88 4.51
N SER A 140 17.10 8.35 4.78
CA SER A 140 18.09 8.09 3.73
C SER A 140 17.71 6.92 2.85
N TRP A 141 16.98 5.95 3.41
CA TRP A 141 16.50 4.79 2.66
C TRP A 141 15.42 5.15 1.66
N GLN A 142 14.41 5.91 2.10
CA GLN A 142 13.32 6.43 1.28
C GLN A 142 13.54 7.95 1.09
N PRO A 143 14.19 8.39 -0.02
CA PRO A 143 14.59 9.79 -0.17
C PRO A 143 13.49 10.68 -0.79
N VAL A 144 12.41 10.11 -1.30
CA VAL A 144 11.35 10.88 -1.98
C VAL A 144 10.54 11.65 -0.95
N PRO A 145 10.35 12.97 -1.10
CA PRO A 145 9.49 13.74 -0.21
C PRO A 145 8.06 13.19 -0.17
N THR A 146 7.47 13.17 1.01
CA THR A 146 6.06 12.78 1.16
C THR A 146 5.13 13.95 0.85
N LYS A 147 3.88 13.66 0.52
CA LYS A 147 2.83 14.67 0.36
C LYS A 147 2.57 15.42 1.69
N PHE A 148 2.77 14.74 2.83
CA PHE A 148 2.68 15.39 4.14
C PHE A 148 3.73 16.51 4.28
N GLU A 149 4.96 16.27 3.82
CA GLU A 149 6.02 17.30 3.83
C GLU A 149 5.70 18.42 2.83
N THR A 150 5.45 18.06 1.57
CA THR A 150 5.24 19.06 0.50
C THR A 150 4.02 19.92 0.71
N PHE A 151 2.93 19.36 1.22
CA PHE A 151 1.71 20.12 1.52
C PHE A 151 1.85 20.97 2.78
N SER A 152 2.54 20.46 3.81
CA SER A 152 2.85 21.26 5.01
C SER A 152 3.72 22.47 4.68
N ASP A 153 4.74 22.28 3.81
CA ASP A 153 5.59 23.40 3.33
C ASP A 153 4.77 24.45 2.54
N ALA A 154 3.69 24.01 1.89
CA ALA A 154 2.76 24.89 1.17
C ALA A 154 1.61 25.41 2.05
N GLY A 155 1.60 25.12 3.35
CA GLY A 155 0.63 25.61 4.33
C GLY A 155 -0.59 24.74 4.59
N LEU A 156 -0.62 23.50 4.06
CA LEU A 156 -1.67 22.52 4.33
C LEU A 156 -1.13 21.35 5.18
N ASP A 157 -1.40 21.39 6.47
CA ASP A 157 -1.07 20.27 7.37
C ASP A 157 -2.07 19.13 7.25
N ILE A 158 -1.54 17.90 7.12
CA ILE A 158 -2.36 16.69 7.13
C ILE A 158 -2.27 16.01 8.50
N GLN A 159 -3.42 15.75 9.10
CA GLN A 159 -3.51 15.00 10.36
C GLN A 159 -3.50 13.50 10.06
N LEU A 160 -2.59 12.73 10.68
CA LEU A 160 -2.57 11.26 10.60
C LEU A 160 -3.11 10.66 11.88
N ILE A 161 -4.29 10.07 11.82
CA ILE A 161 -4.95 9.42 12.96
C ILE A 161 -4.73 7.91 12.83
N THR A 162 -3.97 7.33 13.75
CA THR A 162 -3.61 5.91 13.71
C THR A 162 -3.28 5.36 15.09
N ASN A 163 -2.90 4.08 15.17
CA ASN A 163 -2.51 3.46 16.44
C ASN A 163 -1.22 4.07 16.99
N PRO A 164 -1.17 4.45 18.27
CA PRO A 164 0.04 5.02 18.89
C PRO A 164 1.25 4.09 18.83
N LYS A 165 1.05 2.77 18.72
CA LYS A 165 2.16 1.79 18.58
C LYS A 165 3.02 2.00 17.34
N PHE A 166 2.49 2.70 16.30
CA PHE A 166 3.22 2.98 15.07
C PHE A 166 4.11 4.21 15.14
N VAL A 167 3.98 5.03 16.19
CA VAL A 167 4.86 6.19 16.39
C VAL A 167 6.31 5.72 16.48
N GLY A 168 7.15 6.30 15.62
CA GLY A 168 8.58 5.99 15.59
C GLY A 168 8.95 4.66 14.94
N SER A 169 8.00 3.91 14.36
CA SER A 169 8.36 2.75 13.53
C SER A 169 9.10 3.20 12.28
N GLY A 170 9.93 2.31 11.73
CA GLY A 170 10.69 2.60 10.51
C GLY A 170 9.80 2.98 9.33
N LEU A 171 8.68 2.28 9.14
CA LEU A 171 7.69 2.61 8.10
C LEU A 171 7.08 4.00 8.33
N THR A 172 6.68 4.33 9.56
CA THR A 172 6.13 5.66 9.87
C THR A 172 7.15 6.76 9.57
N ALA A 173 8.42 6.55 9.92
CA ALA A 173 9.49 7.49 9.64
C ALA A 173 9.78 7.62 8.12
N ALA A 174 9.65 6.55 7.34
CA ALA A 174 9.87 6.56 5.90
C ALA A 174 8.70 7.15 5.11
N ALA A 175 7.46 6.69 5.43
CA ALA A 175 6.28 6.94 4.61
C ALA A 175 5.40 8.10 5.09
N PHE A 176 5.42 8.45 6.38
CA PHE A 176 4.51 9.45 6.96
C PHE A 176 5.22 10.68 7.53
N ARG A 177 6.43 10.98 7.01
CA ARG A 177 7.16 12.21 7.36
C ARG A 177 6.29 13.44 7.10
N GLY A 178 6.34 14.41 7.99
CA GLY A 178 5.58 15.66 7.90
C GLY A 178 4.14 15.56 8.41
N ALA A 179 3.59 14.36 8.61
CA ALA A 179 2.24 14.21 9.16
C ALA A 179 2.14 14.70 10.60
N LYS A 180 1.00 15.33 10.94
CA LYS A 180 0.64 15.69 12.31
C LYS A 180 -0.02 14.46 12.97
N PHE A 181 0.73 13.73 13.77
CA PHE A 181 0.33 12.43 14.31
C PHE A 181 -0.67 12.54 15.46
N VAL A 182 -1.77 11.78 15.38
CA VAL A 182 -2.80 11.68 16.42
C VAL A 182 -3.01 10.20 16.77
N GLY A 183 -2.46 9.76 17.90
CA GLY A 183 -2.54 8.37 18.37
C GLY A 183 -3.91 8.05 18.97
N ARG A 184 -4.60 7.01 18.47
CA ARG A 184 -5.81 6.43 19.03
C ARG A 184 -5.81 4.91 18.79
N GLU A 185 -6.24 4.15 19.78
CA GLU A 185 -6.16 2.68 19.72
C GLU A 185 -7.34 2.10 18.94
N SER A 186 -8.57 2.36 19.36
CA SER A 186 -9.77 1.81 18.75
C SER A 186 -10.23 2.61 17.53
N LEU A 187 -10.97 1.97 16.63
CA LEU A 187 -11.56 2.61 15.45
C LEU A 187 -12.51 3.75 15.85
N ARG A 188 -13.35 3.52 16.87
CA ARG A 188 -14.25 4.53 17.40
C ARG A 188 -13.51 5.77 17.88
N GLU A 189 -12.44 5.60 18.65
CA GLU A 189 -11.62 6.73 19.11
C GLU A 189 -10.97 7.48 17.95
N ARG A 190 -10.56 6.79 16.86
CA ARG A 190 -10.02 7.43 15.66
C ARG A 190 -11.10 8.25 14.95
N PHE A 191 -12.30 7.71 14.81
CA PHE A 191 -13.43 8.44 14.23
C PHE A 191 -13.86 9.63 15.09
N ASP A 192 -13.93 9.48 16.40
CA ASP A 192 -14.21 10.57 17.32
C ASP A 192 -13.14 11.68 17.24
N ALA A 193 -11.86 11.31 17.20
CA ALA A 193 -10.77 12.27 17.02
C ALA A 193 -10.83 12.97 15.66
N SER A 194 -11.19 12.27 14.60
CA SER A 194 -11.40 12.86 13.27
C SER A 194 -12.51 13.92 13.29
N LEU A 195 -13.65 13.61 13.89
CA LEU A 195 -14.75 14.58 14.04
C LEU A 195 -14.35 15.80 14.86
N ASP A 196 -13.55 15.60 15.91
CA ASP A 196 -13.05 16.72 16.74
C ASP A 196 -12.06 17.59 15.97
N LEU A 197 -11.23 17.01 15.11
CA LEU A 197 -10.32 17.75 14.23
C LEU A 197 -11.10 18.56 13.18
N VAL A 198 -12.15 18.00 12.57
CA VAL A 198 -13.05 18.74 11.68
C VAL A 198 -13.63 19.97 12.39
N ARG A 199 -14.14 19.81 13.62
CA ARG A 199 -14.68 20.94 14.41
C ARG A 199 -13.63 22.01 14.74
N LYS A 200 -12.36 21.63 14.79
CA LYS A 200 -11.22 22.54 15.00
C LYS A 200 -10.69 23.16 13.72
N GLY A 201 -11.30 22.86 12.57
CA GLY A 201 -10.92 23.41 11.27
C GLY A 201 -9.80 22.67 10.54
N ALA A 202 -9.52 21.41 10.89
CA ALA A 202 -8.58 20.60 10.12
C ALA A 202 -9.11 20.35 8.71
N ALA A 203 -8.40 20.85 7.70
CA ALA A 203 -8.82 20.77 6.31
C ALA A 203 -8.59 19.36 5.73
N MET A 204 -7.52 18.65 6.11
CA MET A 204 -7.20 17.34 5.56
C MET A 204 -6.76 16.36 6.64
N GLN A 205 -7.24 15.13 6.54
CA GLN A 205 -6.96 14.06 7.50
C GLN A 205 -6.79 12.73 6.79
N VAL A 206 -5.92 11.88 7.32
CA VAL A 206 -5.82 10.45 6.99
C VAL A 206 -6.13 9.65 8.24
N VAL A 207 -7.14 8.78 8.18
CA VAL A 207 -7.44 7.80 9.22
C VAL A 207 -7.00 6.43 8.72
N TYR A 208 -5.99 5.86 9.36
CA TYR A 208 -5.48 4.55 9.00
C TYR A 208 -6.00 3.47 9.94
N TRP A 209 -6.49 2.35 9.37
CA TRP A 209 -6.99 1.20 10.10
C TRP A 209 -6.40 -0.10 9.56
N SER A 210 -5.85 -0.96 10.43
CA SER A 210 -5.08 -2.16 10.05
C SER A 210 -5.66 -3.49 10.52
N ASP A 211 -6.77 -3.50 11.26
CA ASP A 211 -7.23 -4.73 11.89
C ASP A 211 -7.84 -5.72 10.89
N ILE A 212 -8.42 -5.24 9.78
CA ILE A 212 -8.94 -6.10 8.71
C ILE A 212 -7.80 -6.90 8.08
N ASP A 213 -6.68 -6.24 7.78
CA ASP A 213 -5.46 -6.89 7.29
C ASP A 213 -4.92 -7.91 8.30
N HIS A 214 -4.79 -7.50 9.56
CA HIS A 214 -4.30 -8.36 10.64
C HIS A 214 -5.13 -9.65 10.78
N VAL A 215 -6.46 -9.54 10.76
CA VAL A 215 -7.35 -10.71 10.83
C VAL A 215 -7.22 -11.56 9.56
N GLY A 216 -7.10 -10.93 8.40
CA GLY A 216 -6.90 -11.61 7.11
C GLY A 216 -5.62 -12.43 7.06
N HIS A 217 -4.52 -11.92 7.59
CA HIS A 217 -3.26 -12.66 7.67
C HIS A 217 -3.33 -13.91 8.56
N HIS A 218 -4.17 -13.90 9.59
CA HIS A 218 -4.32 -15.04 10.49
C HIS A 218 -5.32 -16.09 10.02
N PHE A 219 -6.42 -15.64 9.39
CA PHE A 219 -7.57 -16.51 9.12
C PHE A 219 -7.96 -16.59 7.64
N GLY A 220 -7.40 -15.71 6.80
CA GLY A 220 -7.78 -15.57 5.39
C GLY A 220 -9.03 -14.69 5.17
N PRO A 221 -9.15 -14.03 4.00
CA PRO A 221 -10.28 -13.13 3.69
C PRO A 221 -11.60 -13.87 3.47
N SER A 222 -11.57 -15.19 3.31
CA SER A 222 -12.79 -16.02 3.21
C SER A 222 -13.32 -16.51 4.56
N SER A 223 -12.63 -16.21 5.65
CA SER A 223 -12.99 -16.70 6.99
C SER A 223 -14.17 -15.95 7.62
N PRO A 224 -14.89 -16.61 8.55
CA PRO A 224 -15.89 -15.94 9.38
C PRO A 224 -15.29 -14.81 10.24
N GLN A 225 -14.04 -14.97 10.69
CA GLN A 225 -13.33 -13.99 11.51
C GLN A 225 -13.11 -12.69 10.72
N TRP A 226 -12.70 -12.80 9.47
CA TRP A 226 -12.54 -11.65 8.59
C TRP A 226 -13.88 -10.96 8.29
N SER A 227 -14.93 -11.75 8.05
CA SER A 227 -16.30 -11.21 7.88
C SER A 227 -16.75 -10.47 9.12
N GLY A 228 -16.46 -10.98 10.32
CA GLY A 228 -16.77 -10.31 11.59
C GLY A 228 -15.99 -8.99 11.79
N ALA A 229 -14.72 -8.94 11.41
CA ALA A 229 -13.93 -7.71 11.44
C ALA A 229 -14.46 -6.66 10.45
N LEU A 230 -14.91 -7.09 9.26
CA LEU A 230 -15.54 -6.23 8.28
C LEU A 230 -16.89 -5.68 8.79
N GLU A 231 -17.72 -6.52 9.41
CA GLU A 231 -19.01 -6.13 10.00
C GLU A 231 -18.82 -5.10 11.13
N GLU A 232 -17.82 -5.28 11.98
CA GLU A 232 -17.48 -4.31 13.03
C GLU A 232 -17.02 -2.98 12.44
N PHE A 233 -16.13 -3.01 11.45
CA PHE A 233 -15.69 -1.81 10.75
C PHE A 233 -16.87 -1.07 10.10
N ASP A 234 -17.73 -1.79 9.38
CA ASP A 234 -18.90 -1.23 8.69
C ASP A 234 -19.88 -0.55 9.65
N ARG A 235 -20.11 -1.17 10.82
CA ARG A 235 -20.96 -0.60 11.87
C ARG A 235 -20.42 0.72 12.41
N GLU A 236 -19.13 0.76 12.76
CA GLU A 236 -18.49 1.98 13.26
C GLU A 236 -18.43 3.05 12.16
N LEU A 237 -18.17 2.67 10.90
CA LEU A 237 -18.22 3.56 9.74
C LEU A 237 -19.60 4.19 9.57
N GLY A 238 -20.68 3.41 9.67
CA GLY A 238 -22.04 3.93 9.57
C GLY A 238 -22.36 4.97 10.63
N VAL A 239 -21.94 4.74 11.89
CA VAL A 239 -22.06 5.71 12.98
C VAL A 239 -21.24 6.97 12.70
N PHE A 240 -20.01 6.81 12.25
CA PHE A 240 -19.13 7.93 11.91
C PHE A 240 -19.74 8.82 10.81
N LEU A 241 -20.16 8.23 9.69
CA LEU A 241 -20.72 8.96 8.56
C LEU A 241 -22.01 9.73 8.94
N SER A 242 -22.85 9.17 9.82
CA SER A 242 -24.07 9.84 10.28
C SER A 242 -23.81 11.11 11.12
N ARG A 243 -22.58 11.30 11.60
CA ARG A 243 -22.17 12.42 12.46
C ARG A 243 -21.38 13.49 11.71
N LEU A 244 -21.08 13.26 10.42
CA LEU A 244 -20.31 14.20 9.60
C LEU A 244 -21.11 15.45 9.27
N PRO A 245 -20.49 16.65 9.32
CA PRO A 245 -21.07 17.86 8.76
C PRO A 245 -21.24 17.76 7.23
N ALA A 246 -22.21 18.51 6.68
CA ALA A 246 -22.56 18.47 5.27
C ALA A 246 -21.45 18.91 4.29
N ASN A 247 -20.46 19.66 4.77
CA ASN A 247 -19.35 20.19 3.96
C ASN A 247 -18.03 19.42 4.17
N VAL A 248 -18.14 18.16 4.58
CA VAL A 248 -17.00 17.24 4.77
C VAL A 248 -17.11 16.08 3.78
N SER A 249 -16.08 15.88 2.99
CA SER A 249 -15.98 14.74 2.09
C SER A 249 -15.19 13.59 2.75
N VAL A 250 -15.60 12.35 2.46
CA VAL A 250 -14.87 11.15 2.87
C VAL A 250 -14.49 10.36 1.63
N LEU A 251 -13.19 10.11 1.48
CA LEU A 251 -12.64 9.23 0.46
C LEU A 251 -12.08 7.99 1.14
N MET A 252 -12.66 6.82 0.86
CA MET A 252 -12.19 5.56 1.43
C MET A 252 -11.40 4.76 0.39
N THR A 253 -10.27 4.24 0.80
CA THR A 253 -9.39 3.39 -0.02
C THR A 253 -8.70 2.33 0.82
N ALA A 254 -8.04 1.39 0.13
CA ALA A 254 -7.12 0.43 0.72
C ALA A 254 -5.74 0.57 0.07
N ASP A 255 -4.71 0.14 0.75
CA ASP A 255 -3.36 0.04 0.21
C ASP A 255 -3.19 -1.21 -0.67
N HIS A 256 -3.82 -2.33 -0.31
CA HIS A 256 -3.88 -3.57 -1.08
C HIS A 256 -5.13 -4.39 -0.73
N GLY A 257 -5.29 -5.52 -1.43
CA GLY A 257 -6.26 -6.56 -1.10
C GLY A 257 -5.59 -7.77 -0.45
N MET A 258 -6.34 -8.84 -0.35
CA MET A 258 -5.89 -10.14 0.19
C MET A 258 -6.46 -11.29 -0.64
N VAL A 259 -5.76 -12.42 -0.60
CA VAL A 259 -6.19 -13.69 -1.18
C VAL A 259 -6.05 -14.80 -0.15
N ASP A 260 -6.87 -15.83 -0.25
CA ASP A 260 -6.65 -17.07 0.49
C ASP A 260 -5.45 -17.81 -0.12
N VAL A 261 -4.58 -18.33 0.72
CA VAL A 261 -3.42 -19.13 0.30
C VAL A 261 -3.81 -20.60 0.29
N GLU A 262 -3.91 -21.19 -0.90
CA GLU A 262 -4.28 -22.60 -1.07
C GLU A 262 -3.10 -23.54 -0.95
N GLU A 263 -1.94 -23.16 -1.49
CA GLU A 263 -0.73 -23.98 -1.46
C GLU A 263 0.46 -23.21 -0.88
N ARG A 264 1.33 -23.94 -0.19
CA ARG A 264 2.57 -23.40 0.35
C ARG A 264 3.73 -24.30 -0.03
N THR A 265 4.78 -23.71 -0.57
CA THR A 265 6.05 -24.40 -0.84
C THR A 265 7.10 -23.95 0.17
N ASP A 266 7.60 -24.88 0.97
CA ASP A 266 8.79 -24.60 1.79
C ASP A 266 10.04 -24.65 0.90
N ILE A 267 10.59 -23.48 0.64
CA ILE A 267 11.80 -23.33 -0.19
C ILE A 267 12.98 -24.12 0.40
N ALA A 268 13.02 -24.32 1.73
CA ALA A 268 14.07 -25.08 2.37
C ALA A 268 14.06 -26.57 1.97
N GLU A 269 12.91 -27.09 1.57
CA GLU A 269 12.73 -28.49 1.15
C GLU A 269 12.96 -28.70 -0.34
N VAL A 270 13.16 -27.62 -1.14
CA VAL A 270 13.32 -27.68 -2.59
C VAL A 270 14.76 -27.33 -2.99
N PRO A 271 15.65 -28.29 -3.23
CA PRO A 271 17.06 -28.04 -3.57
C PRO A 271 17.25 -27.14 -4.79
N ALA A 272 16.42 -27.29 -5.82
CA ALA A 272 16.48 -26.48 -7.04
C ALA A 272 16.28 -24.98 -6.77
N LEU A 273 15.41 -24.61 -5.82
CA LEU A 273 15.15 -23.22 -5.44
C LEU A 273 16.24 -22.61 -4.55
N ARG A 274 17.12 -23.43 -4.00
CA ARG A 274 18.23 -23.01 -3.13
C ARG A 274 19.57 -22.93 -3.86
N GLN A 275 19.68 -23.64 -4.97
CA GLN A 275 20.94 -23.71 -5.72
C GLN A 275 21.31 -22.31 -6.22
N ASP A 276 22.56 -21.92 -5.97
CA ASP A 276 23.15 -20.64 -6.36
C ASP A 276 22.46 -19.38 -5.77
N VAL A 277 21.45 -19.54 -4.89
CA VAL A 277 20.84 -18.43 -4.15
C VAL A 277 21.71 -18.08 -2.94
N SER A 278 21.99 -16.81 -2.77
CA SER A 278 22.71 -16.27 -1.61
C SER A 278 21.79 -15.80 -0.52
N MET A 279 20.61 -15.25 -0.90
CA MET A 279 19.58 -14.80 0.02
C MET A 279 18.23 -14.72 -0.66
N ILE A 280 17.18 -14.90 0.13
CA ILE A 280 15.79 -14.70 -0.21
C ILE A 280 15.23 -13.63 0.71
N ALA A 281 14.50 -12.66 0.16
CA ALA A 281 13.79 -11.60 0.88
C ALA A 281 12.41 -11.39 0.22
N GLY A 282 11.75 -10.27 0.50
CA GLY A 282 10.38 -10.01 0.04
C GLY A 282 9.36 -10.62 0.99
N GLU A 283 8.39 -11.30 0.44
CA GLU A 283 7.30 -12.00 1.13
C GLU A 283 6.87 -13.23 0.34
N GLY A 284 5.96 -14.06 0.88
CA GLY A 284 5.60 -15.35 0.27
C GLY A 284 5.04 -15.27 -1.14
N ARG A 285 4.40 -14.16 -1.52
CA ARG A 285 3.81 -13.94 -2.86
C ARG A 285 4.60 -12.97 -3.74
N ALA A 286 5.59 -12.27 -3.18
CA ALA A 286 6.50 -11.37 -3.89
C ALA A 286 7.92 -11.59 -3.38
N VAL A 287 8.57 -12.63 -3.89
CA VAL A 287 9.88 -13.11 -3.39
C VAL A 287 11.01 -12.39 -4.10
N HIS A 288 11.96 -11.88 -3.35
CA HIS A 288 13.19 -11.27 -3.85
C HIS A 288 14.30 -12.31 -3.90
N LEU A 289 14.94 -12.47 -5.05
CA LEU A 289 16.02 -13.42 -5.27
C LEU A 289 17.37 -12.70 -5.37
N HIS A 290 18.28 -13.07 -4.49
CA HIS A 290 19.67 -12.64 -4.56
C HIS A 290 20.54 -13.85 -4.85
N ALA A 291 21.15 -13.90 -6.03
CA ALA A 291 22.04 -14.96 -6.45
C ALA A 291 23.45 -14.82 -5.85
N ARG A 292 24.23 -15.89 -5.91
CA ARG A 292 25.68 -15.82 -5.72
C ARG A 292 26.30 -15.07 -6.91
N PRO A 293 27.45 -14.45 -6.74
CA PRO A 293 28.11 -13.69 -7.82
C PRO A 293 28.20 -14.48 -9.14
N GLY A 294 27.67 -13.88 -10.22
CA GLY A 294 27.66 -14.46 -11.56
C GLY A 294 26.64 -15.58 -11.79
N ARG A 295 25.72 -15.83 -10.85
CA ARG A 295 24.72 -16.91 -10.93
C ARG A 295 23.28 -16.41 -11.14
N GLY A 296 23.06 -15.12 -11.39
CA GLY A 296 21.72 -14.56 -11.51
C GLY A 296 20.85 -15.28 -12.55
N ARG A 297 21.39 -15.53 -13.75
CA ARG A 297 20.66 -16.23 -14.81
C ARG A 297 20.26 -17.66 -14.42
N GLN A 298 21.18 -18.44 -13.82
CA GLN A 298 20.89 -19.82 -13.38
C GLN A 298 19.81 -19.86 -12.32
N VAL A 299 19.78 -18.88 -11.40
CA VAL A 299 18.72 -18.76 -10.39
C VAL A 299 17.39 -18.44 -11.05
N VAL A 300 17.33 -17.48 -11.97
CA VAL A 300 16.12 -17.14 -12.73
C VAL A 300 15.58 -18.35 -13.49
N ASP A 301 16.44 -19.04 -14.24
CA ASP A 301 16.06 -20.21 -15.03
C ASP A 301 15.52 -21.33 -14.11
N ALA A 302 16.21 -21.66 -13.02
CA ALA A 302 15.80 -22.72 -12.09
C ALA A 302 14.47 -22.43 -11.39
N TRP A 303 14.22 -21.17 -11.00
CA TRP A 303 12.96 -20.76 -10.40
C TRP A 303 11.82 -20.77 -11.43
N SER A 304 12.08 -20.31 -12.64
CA SER A 304 11.10 -20.33 -13.73
C SER A 304 10.71 -21.77 -14.10
N ASP A 305 11.68 -22.68 -14.23
CA ASP A 305 11.44 -24.09 -14.54
C ASP A 305 10.63 -24.79 -13.44
N TYR A 306 10.95 -24.50 -12.16
CA TYR A 306 10.26 -25.14 -11.03
C TYR A 306 8.82 -24.62 -10.86
N LEU A 307 8.63 -23.32 -10.97
CA LEU A 307 7.33 -22.69 -10.72
C LEU A 307 6.39 -22.79 -11.93
N GLY A 308 6.94 -22.80 -13.15
CA GLY A 308 6.14 -22.86 -14.37
C GLY A 308 5.07 -21.76 -14.39
N ASP A 309 3.83 -22.17 -14.66
CA ASP A 309 2.69 -21.24 -14.75
C ASP A 309 2.19 -20.69 -13.41
N ARG A 310 2.73 -21.15 -12.27
CA ARG A 310 2.31 -20.72 -10.92
C ARG A 310 2.83 -19.32 -10.54
N ALA A 311 3.86 -18.84 -11.22
CA ALA A 311 4.48 -17.55 -10.90
C ALA A 311 5.11 -16.89 -12.13
N TRP A 312 5.41 -15.59 -11.99
CA TRP A 312 6.30 -14.85 -12.88
C TRP A 312 7.62 -14.64 -12.17
N VAL A 313 8.69 -15.04 -12.82
CA VAL A 313 10.05 -14.73 -12.39
C VAL A 313 10.52 -13.56 -13.24
N VAL A 314 10.47 -12.36 -12.67
CA VAL A 314 10.81 -11.10 -13.35
C VAL A 314 12.28 -10.78 -13.11
N PRO A 315 13.18 -10.89 -14.10
CA PRO A 315 14.58 -10.56 -13.94
C PRO A 315 14.80 -9.09 -13.63
N GLN A 316 15.92 -8.76 -12.95
CA GLN A 316 16.25 -7.38 -12.54
C GLN A 316 16.14 -6.36 -13.69
N ALA A 317 16.55 -6.73 -14.89
CA ALA A 317 16.51 -5.85 -16.07
C ALA A 317 15.07 -5.41 -16.46
N GLN A 318 14.05 -6.18 -16.08
CA GLN A 318 12.64 -5.91 -16.35
C GLN A 318 11.91 -5.29 -15.15
N LEU A 319 12.53 -5.24 -13.96
CA LEU A 319 11.91 -4.66 -12.77
C LEU A 319 11.50 -3.19 -12.93
N PRO A 320 12.21 -2.33 -13.67
CA PRO A 320 11.74 -0.96 -13.91
C PRO A 320 10.35 -0.88 -14.56
N ASP A 321 9.98 -1.87 -15.37
CA ASP A 321 8.65 -1.94 -16.00
C ASP A 321 7.55 -2.37 -15.02
N LEU A 322 7.93 -2.98 -13.89
CA LEU A 322 7.01 -3.49 -12.88
C LEU A 322 6.89 -2.57 -11.65
N ILE A 323 8.02 -2.12 -11.10
CA ILE A 323 8.07 -1.34 -9.85
C ILE A 323 8.49 0.11 -10.06
N GLY A 324 8.69 0.54 -11.29
CA GLY A 324 9.29 1.83 -11.63
C GLY A 324 10.82 1.84 -11.55
N PRO A 325 11.49 2.81 -12.23
CA PRO A 325 12.94 2.96 -12.18
C PRO A 325 13.37 3.54 -10.83
N GLY A 326 14.62 3.32 -10.46
CA GLY A 326 15.26 3.94 -9.28
C GLY A 326 16.12 2.99 -8.47
N LEU A 327 16.58 3.45 -7.31
CA LEU A 327 17.46 2.69 -6.42
C LEU A 327 16.83 1.41 -5.89
N GLY A 328 15.49 1.36 -5.79
CA GLY A 328 14.73 0.21 -5.34
C GLY A 328 14.92 -1.03 -6.21
N VAL A 329 15.19 -0.86 -7.51
CA VAL A 329 15.45 -1.99 -8.43
C VAL A 329 16.62 -2.85 -7.93
N ALA A 330 17.69 -2.23 -7.48
CA ALA A 330 18.84 -2.94 -6.94
C ALA A 330 18.57 -3.61 -5.57
N ARG A 331 17.55 -3.13 -4.83
CA ARG A 331 17.17 -3.71 -3.53
C ARG A 331 16.44 -5.06 -3.67
N VAL A 332 15.79 -5.28 -4.80
CA VAL A 332 15.13 -6.56 -5.12
C VAL A 332 16.14 -7.66 -5.40
N GLY A 333 17.31 -7.32 -5.96
CA GLY A 333 18.34 -8.29 -6.32
C GLY A 333 18.24 -8.74 -7.78
N ASP A 334 18.47 -10.03 -8.06
CA ASP A 334 18.57 -10.58 -9.42
C ASP A 334 17.21 -10.81 -10.08
N ALA A 335 16.16 -11.05 -9.27
CA ALA A 335 14.79 -11.19 -9.76
C ALA A 335 13.76 -10.98 -8.65
N MET A 336 12.52 -10.69 -9.07
CA MET A 336 11.30 -10.76 -8.24
C MET A 336 10.42 -11.90 -8.75
N VAL A 337 9.94 -12.73 -7.84
CA VAL A 337 8.98 -13.79 -8.15
C VAL A 337 7.61 -13.37 -7.66
N LEU A 338 6.65 -13.28 -8.55
CA LEU A 338 5.26 -12.93 -8.23
C LEU A 338 4.38 -14.16 -8.40
N MET A 339 3.76 -14.61 -7.32
CA MET A 339 2.83 -15.75 -7.37
C MET A 339 1.52 -15.33 -8.03
N LYS A 340 0.98 -16.16 -8.92
CA LYS A 340 -0.26 -15.87 -9.65
C LYS A 340 -1.49 -16.05 -8.78
N ASP A 341 -1.59 -17.18 -8.05
CA ASP A 341 -2.73 -17.50 -7.15
C ASP A 341 -2.28 -18.38 -5.97
#